data_29c5a8409e26f3987b466e2ba02488c4
#
_entry.id   29c5a8409e26f3987b466e2ba02488c4
#
_cell.length_a   1.000
_cell.length_b   1.000
_cell.length_c   1.000
_cell.angle_alpha   90.00
_cell.angle_beta   90.00
_cell.angle_gamma   90.00
#
_symmetry.space_group_name_H-M   'P 1'
#
loop_
_entity.id
_entity.type
_entity.pdbx_description
1 polymer ?
#
loop_
_entity_poly.entity_id
_entity_poly.type
_entity_poly.pdbx_seq_one_letter_code
_entity_poly.pdbx_strand_id
1 'polypeptide(L)'
;MRILIDTDVLLDVALAREPHLTASAGVLEWAESGGEAAVAWHSLTNCAYLLKGGRSFLSNLLQLVEVPETGTRDALLALDSPLGDLEDAFQVAAALAWKADLIVTRNLSDYRKSPVVAISPADFLAKAAGG
;
A
#
# COMPACT_ATOMS: atom_id res chain seq x y z
N MET A 1 0.28 -1.51 -15.10
CA MET A 1 -0.52 -1.06 -13.95
C MET A 1 0.40 -0.88 -12.75
N ARG A 2 0.27 0.25 -12.08
CA ARG A 2 1.12 0.63 -10.95
C ARG A 2 0.25 0.70 -9.69
N ILE A 3 0.63 0.01 -8.63
CA ILE A 3 -0.16 -0.01 -7.39
C ILE A 3 0.64 0.50 -6.20
N LEU A 4 -0.04 1.21 -5.30
CA LEU A 4 0.48 1.50 -3.96
C LEU A 4 -0.21 0.53 -2.99
N ILE A 5 0.57 -0.09 -2.12
CA ILE A 5 0.07 -1.08 -1.15
C ILE A 5 -0.05 -0.42 0.22
N ASP A 6 -1.27 -0.44 0.78
CA ASP A 6 -1.54 0.13 2.10
C ASP A 6 -0.92 -0.74 3.21
N THR A 7 -0.68 -0.13 4.35
CA THR A 7 -0.05 -0.76 5.51
C THR A 7 -0.80 -2.00 5.99
N ASP A 8 -2.14 -2.00 5.96
CA ASP A 8 -2.94 -3.14 6.43
C ASP A 8 -2.64 -4.43 5.65
N VAL A 9 -2.40 -4.30 4.34
CA VAL A 9 -2.05 -5.44 3.48
C VAL A 9 -0.67 -5.99 3.87
N LEU A 10 0.28 -5.12 4.13
CA LEU A 10 1.62 -5.52 4.57
C LEU A 10 1.58 -6.24 5.91
N LEU A 11 0.79 -5.73 6.85
CA LEU A 11 0.65 -6.32 8.17
C LEU A 11 -0.09 -7.67 8.12
N ASP A 12 -1.03 -7.84 7.20
CA ASP A 12 -1.69 -9.13 6.99
C ASP A 12 -0.67 -10.22 6.66
N VAL A 13 0.31 -9.90 5.84
CA VAL A 13 1.37 -10.84 5.46
C VAL A 13 2.33 -11.05 6.62
N ALA A 14 2.84 -9.98 7.20
CA ALA A 14 3.85 -10.04 8.24
C ALA A 14 3.35 -10.76 9.50
N LEU A 15 2.06 -10.60 9.84
CA LEU A 15 1.44 -11.18 11.03
C LEU A 15 0.59 -12.42 10.71
N ALA A 16 0.57 -12.85 9.45
CA ALA A 16 -0.21 -14.00 8.99
C ALA A 16 -1.69 -13.92 9.43
N ARG A 17 -2.33 -12.78 9.16
CA ARG A 17 -3.70 -12.53 9.64
C ARG A 17 -4.76 -13.14 8.72
N GLU A 18 -5.45 -14.16 9.23
CA GLU A 18 -6.58 -14.74 8.52
C GLU A 18 -7.86 -13.92 8.73
N PRO A 19 -8.77 -13.89 7.76
CA PRO A 19 -8.76 -14.60 6.47
C PRO A 19 -8.04 -13.86 5.35
N HIS A 20 -7.29 -12.82 5.66
CA HIS A 20 -6.71 -11.89 4.68
C HIS A 20 -5.38 -12.34 4.08
N LEU A 21 -4.68 -13.25 4.77
CA LEU A 21 -3.30 -13.62 4.42
C LEU A 21 -3.14 -14.04 2.96
N THR A 22 -4.00 -14.92 2.46
CA THR A 22 -3.85 -15.47 1.11
C THR A 22 -3.91 -14.37 0.04
N ALA A 23 -4.92 -13.52 0.11
CA ALA A 23 -5.07 -12.43 -0.87
C ALA A 23 -3.96 -11.39 -0.73
N SER A 24 -3.64 -10.99 0.50
CA SER A 24 -2.58 -10.00 0.74
C SER A 24 -1.20 -10.51 0.31
N ALA A 25 -0.88 -11.78 0.59
CA ALA A 25 0.35 -12.39 0.12
C ALA A 25 0.39 -12.47 -1.41
N GLY A 26 -0.75 -12.74 -2.04
CA GLY A 26 -0.87 -12.76 -3.49
C GLY A 26 -0.48 -11.44 -4.15
N VAL A 27 -0.78 -10.32 -3.51
CA VAL A 27 -0.38 -8.99 -4.00
C VAL A 27 1.16 -8.86 -4.02
N LEU A 28 1.82 -9.32 -2.96
CA LEU A 28 3.29 -9.29 -2.92
C LEU A 28 3.91 -10.27 -3.91
N GLU A 29 3.29 -11.43 -4.13
CA GLU A 29 3.73 -12.37 -5.16
C GLU A 29 3.61 -11.77 -6.56
N TRP A 30 2.55 -11.01 -6.80
CA TRP A 30 2.38 -10.29 -8.06
C TRP A 30 3.52 -9.29 -8.28
N ALA A 31 3.90 -8.55 -7.24
CA ALA A 31 5.04 -7.63 -7.30
C ALA A 31 6.36 -8.38 -7.55
N GLU A 32 6.56 -9.52 -6.89
CA GLU A 32 7.75 -10.35 -7.08
C GLU A 32 7.85 -10.86 -8.51
N SER A 33 6.72 -11.12 -9.15
CA SER A 33 6.65 -11.61 -10.53
C SER A 33 6.81 -10.51 -11.58
N GLY A 34 7.19 -9.31 -11.17
CA GLY A 34 7.49 -8.20 -12.08
C GLY A 34 6.45 -7.09 -12.11
N GLY A 35 5.42 -7.16 -11.28
CA GLY A 35 4.43 -6.08 -11.16
C GLY A 35 5.04 -4.83 -10.53
N GLU A 36 4.58 -3.65 -10.96
CA GLU A 36 5.05 -2.39 -10.41
C GLU A 36 4.26 -2.04 -9.14
N ALA A 37 4.93 -2.11 -8.00
CA ALA A 37 4.33 -1.84 -6.70
C ALA A 37 5.20 -0.92 -5.87
N ALA A 38 4.55 -0.11 -5.04
CA ALA A 38 5.22 0.78 -4.10
C ALA A 38 4.53 0.75 -2.74
N VAL A 39 5.27 1.14 -1.71
CA VAL A 39 4.74 1.35 -0.36
C VAL A 39 5.17 2.72 0.11
N ALA A 40 4.31 3.42 0.82
CA ALA A 40 4.63 4.75 1.34
C ALA A 40 5.70 4.67 2.43
N TRP A 41 6.50 5.71 2.55
CA TRP A 41 7.55 5.80 3.56
C TRP A 41 7.00 5.55 4.97
N HIS A 42 5.85 6.14 5.31
CA HIS A 42 5.26 5.97 6.64
C HIS A 42 4.74 4.55 6.89
N SER A 43 4.40 3.79 5.83
CA SER A 43 4.05 2.37 5.98
C SER A 43 5.24 1.56 6.50
N LEU A 44 6.45 1.91 6.07
CA LEU A 44 7.67 1.26 6.57
C LEU A 44 7.85 1.53 8.05
N THR A 45 7.63 2.77 8.51
CA THR A 45 7.76 3.11 9.93
C THR A 45 6.69 2.44 10.78
N ASN A 46 5.46 2.34 10.28
CA ASN A 46 4.39 1.63 10.97
C ASN A 46 4.73 0.14 11.13
N CYS A 47 5.22 -0.49 10.09
CA CYS A 47 5.65 -1.89 10.16
C CYS A 47 6.82 -2.06 11.13
N ALA A 48 7.82 -1.18 11.08
CA ALA A 48 8.96 -1.24 11.97
C ALA A 48 8.55 -1.15 13.44
N TYR A 49 7.55 -0.30 13.73
CA TYR A 49 7.05 -0.09 15.09
C TYR A 49 6.25 -1.31 15.59
N LEU A 50 5.43 -1.91 14.74
CA LEU A 50 4.48 -2.94 15.13
C LEU A 50 5.04 -4.36 15.09
N LEU A 51 6.14 -4.60 14.37
CA LEU A 51 6.64 -5.95 14.11
C LEU A 51 7.89 -6.26 14.94
N LYS A 52 7.88 -7.41 15.60
CA LYS A 52 9.12 -8.05 16.05
C LYS A 52 9.83 -8.58 14.80
N GLY A 53 11.13 -8.31 14.68
CA GLY A 53 11.85 -8.72 13.48
C GLY A 53 11.46 -7.94 12.23
N GLY A 54 10.92 -6.73 12.40
CA GLY A 54 10.51 -5.89 11.29
C GLY A 54 11.61 -5.58 10.29
N ARG A 55 12.86 -5.54 10.75
CA ARG A 55 14.01 -5.33 9.87
C ARG A 55 14.09 -6.40 8.78
N SER A 56 13.91 -7.66 9.13
CA SER A 56 13.96 -8.77 8.18
C SER A 56 12.80 -8.69 7.19
N PHE A 57 11.59 -8.46 7.69
CA PHE A 57 10.41 -8.31 6.82
C PHE A 57 10.60 -7.16 5.82
N LEU A 58 11.05 -6.00 6.30
CA LEU A 58 11.22 -4.82 5.46
C LEU A 58 12.35 -4.99 4.45
N SER A 59 13.44 -5.67 4.83
CA SER A 59 14.53 -5.96 3.90
C SER A 59 14.05 -6.80 2.72
N ASN A 60 13.22 -7.81 3.00
CA ASN A 60 12.65 -8.65 1.95
C ASN A 60 11.63 -7.86 1.10
N LEU A 61 10.78 -7.08 1.75
CA LEU A 61 9.77 -6.27 1.07
C LEU A 61 10.41 -5.30 0.07
N LEU A 62 11.47 -4.63 0.47
CA LEU A 62 12.14 -3.62 -0.38
C LEU A 62 12.86 -4.21 -1.59
N GLN A 63 12.95 -5.53 -1.69
CA GLN A 63 13.39 -6.18 -2.93
C GLN A 63 12.25 -6.32 -3.93
N LEU A 64 11.01 -6.18 -3.49
CA LEU A 64 9.82 -6.37 -4.32
C LEU A 64 9.16 -5.05 -4.72
N VAL A 65 9.31 -4.02 -3.90
CA VAL A 65 8.57 -2.76 -4.04
C VAL A 65 9.50 -1.56 -3.97
N GLU A 66 9.00 -0.45 -4.51
CA GLU A 66 9.67 0.85 -4.40
C GLU A 66 9.03 1.68 -3.27
N VAL A 67 9.74 2.73 -2.85
CA VAL A 67 9.20 3.76 -1.96
C VAL A 67 9.16 5.06 -2.75
N PRO A 68 7.97 5.66 -2.95
CA PRO A 68 7.89 6.92 -3.68
C PRO A 68 8.71 8.02 -3.01
N GLU A 69 9.38 8.82 -3.83
CA GLU A 69 10.04 10.02 -3.34
C GLU A 69 8.97 11.04 -3.00
N THR A 70 8.88 11.40 -1.71
CA THR A 70 7.92 12.38 -1.21
C THR A 70 8.62 13.37 -0.30
N GLY A 71 8.07 14.57 -0.22
CA GLY A 71 8.64 15.61 0.59
C GLY A 71 7.58 16.56 1.13
N THR A 72 8.00 17.77 1.51
CA THR A 72 7.13 18.78 2.13
C THR A 72 5.88 19.07 1.29
N ARG A 73 6.04 19.15 -0.02
CA ARG A 73 4.94 19.43 -0.94
C ARG A 73 3.84 18.40 -0.85
N ASP A 74 4.24 17.12 -0.79
CA ASP A 74 3.30 16.00 -0.70
C ASP A 74 2.61 15.97 0.66
N ALA A 75 3.33 16.28 1.72
CA ALA A 75 2.78 16.38 3.07
C ALA A 75 1.72 17.50 3.15
N LEU A 76 1.99 18.65 2.57
CA LEU A 76 1.03 19.75 2.53
C LEU A 76 -0.21 19.37 1.74
N LEU A 77 -0.04 18.65 0.63
CA LEU A 77 -1.16 18.16 -0.16
C LEU A 77 -2.03 17.21 0.66
N ALA A 78 -1.41 16.33 1.45
CA ALA A 78 -2.15 15.41 2.33
C ALA A 78 -2.98 16.16 3.37
N LEU A 79 -2.44 17.24 3.95
CA LEU A 79 -3.16 18.04 4.94
C LEU A 79 -4.41 18.71 4.37
N ASP A 80 -4.44 18.98 3.07
CA ASP A 80 -5.59 19.56 2.37
C ASP A 80 -6.59 18.51 1.87
N SER A 81 -6.30 17.24 2.10
CA SER A 81 -7.11 16.15 1.57
C SER A 81 -8.49 16.11 2.23
N PRO A 82 -9.56 15.72 1.47
CA PRO A 82 -10.89 15.53 2.03
C PRO A 82 -11.03 14.23 2.84
N LEU A 83 -10.02 13.35 2.87
CA LEU A 83 -10.07 12.12 3.64
C LEU A 83 -10.08 12.43 5.14
N GLY A 84 -10.93 11.70 5.89
CA GLY A 84 -11.06 11.89 7.32
C GLY A 84 -9.86 11.41 8.13
N ASP A 85 -9.15 10.40 7.62
CA ASP A 85 -7.97 9.84 8.28
C ASP A 85 -6.71 10.40 7.63
N LEU A 86 -5.85 11.00 8.45
CA LEU A 86 -4.64 11.65 7.95
C LEU A 86 -3.61 10.66 7.42
N GLU A 87 -3.51 9.47 8.03
CA GLU A 87 -2.61 8.43 7.53
C GLU A 87 -3.02 8.00 6.11
N ASP A 88 -4.33 7.83 5.88
CA ASP A 88 -4.85 7.50 4.54
C ASP A 88 -4.57 8.64 3.56
N ALA A 89 -4.66 9.89 4.02
CA ALA A 89 -4.31 11.04 3.19
C ALA A 89 -2.84 11.01 2.76
N PHE A 90 -1.94 10.60 3.64
CA PHE A 90 -0.53 10.40 3.29
C PHE A 90 -0.34 9.26 2.30
N GLN A 91 -1.14 8.19 2.38
CA GLN A 91 -1.12 7.13 1.38
C GLN A 91 -1.49 7.67 0.00
N VAL A 92 -2.56 8.46 -0.07
CA VAL A 92 -3.01 9.07 -1.33
C VAL A 92 -1.94 10.00 -1.89
N ALA A 93 -1.31 10.82 -1.05
CA ALA A 93 -0.24 11.72 -1.49
C ALA A 93 0.94 10.94 -2.09
N ALA A 94 1.33 9.83 -1.45
CA ALA A 94 2.38 8.96 -1.97
C ALA A 94 1.98 8.33 -3.31
N ALA A 95 0.73 7.88 -3.42
CA ALA A 95 0.21 7.30 -4.65
C ALA A 95 0.24 8.31 -5.81
N LEU A 96 -0.18 9.54 -5.54
CA LEU A 96 -0.14 10.61 -6.55
C LEU A 96 1.29 10.94 -6.97
N ALA A 97 2.21 11.05 -6.02
CA ALA A 97 3.61 11.37 -6.31
C ALA A 97 4.26 10.29 -7.20
N TRP A 98 3.91 9.02 -6.97
CA TRP A 98 4.45 7.88 -7.73
C TRP A 98 3.65 7.57 -8.99
N LYS A 99 2.51 8.25 -9.18
CA LYS A 99 1.58 8.01 -10.29
C LYS A 99 1.01 6.60 -10.28
N ALA A 100 0.59 6.15 -9.10
CA ALA A 100 -0.09 4.88 -8.96
C ALA A 100 -1.46 4.93 -9.64
N ASP A 101 -1.85 3.82 -10.25
CA ASP A 101 -3.20 3.67 -10.82
C ASP A 101 -4.21 3.28 -9.76
N LEU A 102 -3.77 2.50 -8.77
CA LEU A 102 -4.63 1.95 -7.72
C LEU A 102 -3.93 1.99 -6.37
N ILE A 103 -4.74 2.08 -5.31
CA ILE A 103 -4.29 1.80 -3.94
C ILE A 103 -4.91 0.47 -3.53
N VAL A 104 -4.09 -0.51 -3.18
CA VAL A 104 -4.56 -1.82 -2.71
C VAL A 104 -4.69 -1.77 -1.19
N THR A 105 -5.91 -1.93 -0.69
CA THR A 105 -6.24 -1.77 0.73
C THR A 105 -7.45 -2.62 1.09
N ARG A 106 -7.58 -2.98 2.38
CA ARG A 106 -8.81 -3.59 2.87
C ARG A 106 -9.84 -2.56 3.34
N ASN A 107 -9.44 -1.31 3.56
CA ASN A 107 -10.29 -0.25 4.13
C ASN A 107 -10.89 0.63 3.04
N LEU A 108 -11.65 0.04 2.13
CA LEU A 108 -12.20 0.73 0.96
C LEU A 108 -13.04 1.95 1.32
N SER A 109 -13.82 1.89 2.41
CA SER A 109 -14.67 2.99 2.82
C SER A 109 -13.89 4.25 3.18
N ASP A 110 -12.67 4.10 3.68
CA ASP A 110 -11.82 5.22 4.09
C ASP A 110 -11.27 6.00 2.88
N TYR A 111 -11.29 5.38 1.70
CA TYR A 111 -10.74 5.96 0.47
C TYR A 111 -11.81 6.45 -0.50
N ARG A 112 -13.08 6.56 -0.09
CA ARG A 112 -14.17 6.97 -1.00
C ARG A 112 -13.93 8.30 -1.69
N LYS A 113 -13.28 9.25 -1.00
CA LYS A 113 -13.02 10.58 -1.54
C LYS A 113 -11.61 10.70 -2.12
N SER A 114 -10.92 9.58 -2.27
CA SER A 114 -9.57 9.55 -2.84
C SER A 114 -9.62 9.80 -4.36
N PRO A 115 -8.72 10.64 -4.90
CA PRO A 115 -8.57 10.77 -6.35
C PRO A 115 -7.92 9.54 -6.99
N VAL A 116 -7.29 8.67 -6.20
CA VAL A 116 -6.74 7.39 -6.67
C VAL A 116 -7.69 6.29 -6.23
N VAL A 117 -8.13 5.45 -7.15
CA VAL A 117 -9.10 4.39 -6.87
C VAL A 117 -8.49 3.35 -5.93
N ALA A 118 -9.26 3.01 -4.88
CA ALA A 118 -8.89 1.94 -3.95
C ALA A 118 -9.55 0.62 -4.35
N ILE A 119 -8.83 -0.47 -4.17
CA ILE A 119 -9.29 -1.82 -4.52
C ILE A 119 -8.81 -2.80 -3.45
N SER A 120 -9.62 -3.82 -3.16
CA SER A 120 -9.22 -4.87 -2.20
C SER A 120 -8.13 -5.77 -2.80
N PRO A 121 -7.33 -6.46 -1.96
CA PRO A 121 -6.37 -7.43 -2.47
C PRO A 121 -7.00 -8.50 -3.36
N ALA A 122 -8.13 -9.08 -2.96
CA ALA A 122 -8.78 -10.11 -3.75
C ALA A 122 -9.28 -9.58 -5.11
N ASP A 123 -9.91 -8.42 -5.11
CA ASP A 123 -10.41 -7.82 -6.36
C ASP A 123 -9.26 -7.37 -7.26
N PHE A 124 -8.17 -6.90 -6.67
CA PHE A 124 -6.97 -6.56 -7.45
C PHE A 124 -6.42 -7.79 -8.16
N LEU A 125 -6.29 -8.92 -7.45
CA LEU A 125 -5.77 -10.15 -8.03
C LEU A 125 -6.68 -10.68 -9.15
N ALA A 126 -7.99 -10.57 -8.98
CA ALA A 126 -8.95 -10.95 -10.03
C ALA A 126 -8.77 -10.08 -11.27
N LYS A 127 -8.60 -8.77 -11.07
CA LYS A 127 -8.35 -7.81 -12.16
C LYS A 127 -7.03 -8.09 -12.87
N ALA A 128 -5.97 -8.34 -12.13
CA ALA A 128 -4.65 -8.63 -12.69
C ALA A 128 -4.64 -9.94 -13.49
N ALA A 129 -5.36 -10.95 -13.02
CA ALA A 129 -5.47 -12.24 -13.72
C ALA A 129 -6.33 -12.16 -14.97
N GLY A 130 -7.33 -11.30 -14.97
CA GLY A 130 -8.29 -11.15 -16.07
C GLY A 130 -7.78 -10.30 -17.22
N GLY A 131 -6.61 -9.72 -17.04
CA GLY A 131 -6.15 -8.94 -18.11
C GLY A 131 -5.14 -7.99 -17.96
#